data_720ac383848dba22231d3359a2135360
#
_entry.id   720ac383848dba22231d3359a2135360
#
_cell.length_a   1.000
_cell.length_b   1.000
_cell.length_c   1.000
_cell.angle_alpha   90.00
_cell.angle_beta   90.00
_cell.angle_gamma   90.00
#
_symmetry.space_group_name_H-M   'P 1'
#
loop_
_entity.id
_entity.type
_entity.pdbx_description
1 polymer ?
#
loop_
_entity_poly.entity_id
_entity_poly.type
_entity_poly.pdbx_seq_one_letter_code
_entity_poly.pdbx_strand_id
1 'polypeptide(L)'
;MDSVEIIIRAKQKDLNGKVEIVEHKAQGSYGCKGGKHYIRYMDKHLSPKEQVPTVIKLGDRELTIIRQGLVSSRQSFILQGETRADYHTPYGTMELVMHTHELSSEFQESQGSIHLVYSLEAN
;
A
#
# COMPACT_ATOMS: atom_id res chain seq x y z
N MET A 1 -12.24 -6.64 15.04
CA MET A 1 -10.97 -6.56 14.32
C MET A 1 -9.83 -6.96 15.23
N ASP A 2 -8.93 -7.74 14.72
CA ASP A 2 -7.82 -8.26 15.52
C ASP A 2 -6.62 -7.32 15.44
N SER A 3 -5.93 -7.14 16.56
CA SER A 3 -4.67 -6.41 16.59
C SER A 3 -3.58 -7.24 15.94
N VAL A 4 -2.81 -6.62 15.05
CA VAL A 4 -1.76 -7.31 14.31
C VAL A 4 -0.50 -6.46 14.26
N GLU A 5 0.65 -7.12 14.16
CA GLU A 5 1.90 -6.47 13.79
C GLU A 5 2.00 -6.48 12.28
N ILE A 6 2.30 -5.33 11.70
CA ILE A 6 2.42 -5.18 10.26
C ILE A 6 3.88 -4.92 9.93
N ILE A 7 4.44 -5.75 9.04
CA ILE A 7 5.80 -5.57 8.54
C ILE A 7 5.69 -5.25 7.06
N ILE A 8 6.20 -4.10 6.67
CA ILE A 8 6.20 -3.67 5.28
C ILE A 8 7.63 -3.67 4.79
N ARG A 9 7.88 -4.43 3.73
CA ARG A 9 9.17 -4.47 3.08
C ARG A 9 8.99 -4.05 1.63
N ALA A 10 9.64 -2.96 1.26
CA ALA A 10 9.56 -2.41 -0.08
C ALA A 10 10.94 -2.46 -0.75
N LYS A 11 10.96 -2.95 -1.98
CA LYS A 11 12.15 -2.93 -2.82
C LYS A 11 11.89 -1.95 -3.95
N GLN A 12 12.70 -0.91 -4.01
CA GLN A 12 12.56 0.15 -4.99
C GLN A 12 13.79 0.19 -5.90
N LYS A 13 13.55 0.41 -7.17
CA LYS A 13 14.60 0.54 -8.17
C LYS A 13 14.50 1.91 -8.80
N ASP A 14 15.58 2.70 -8.72
CA ASP A 14 15.61 4.03 -9.32
C ASP A 14 15.93 3.97 -10.83
N LEU A 15 15.93 5.12 -11.48
CA LEU A 15 16.20 5.22 -12.92
C LEU A 15 17.60 4.76 -13.30
N ASN A 16 18.54 4.76 -12.36
CA ASN A 16 19.92 4.31 -12.59
C ASN A 16 20.10 2.82 -12.31
N GLY A 17 19.03 2.12 -11.95
CA GLY A 17 19.07 0.70 -11.63
C GLY A 17 19.50 0.39 -10.21
N LYS A 18 19.73 1.40 -9.37
CA LYS A 18 20.08 1.19 -7.97
C LYS A 18 18.87 0.66 -7.22
N VAL A 19 19.07 -0.41 -6.47
CA VAL A 19 18.01 -1.05 -5.68
C VAL A 19 18.15 -0.63 -4.22
N GLU A 20 17.05 -0.19 -3.64
CA GLU A 20 16.96 0.16 -2.24
C GLU A 20 15.87 -0.68 -1.58
N ILE A 21 16.17 -1.23 -0.41
CA ILE A 21 15.21 -2.02 0.36
C ILE A 21 14.89 -1.25 1.62
N VAL A 22 13.60 -0.99 1.82
CA VAL A 22 13.08 -0.30 2.99
C VAL A 22 12.17 -1.27 3.75
N GLU A 23 12.38 -1.37 5.05
CA GLU A 23 11.52 -2.16 5.91
C GLU A 23 11.06 -1.31 7.09
N HIS A 24 9.76 -1.34 7.38
CA HIS A 24 9.23 -0.71 8.57
C HIS A 24 8.12 -1.56 9.17
N LYS A 25 7.89 -1.32 10.45
CA LYS A 25 6.90 -2.07 11.23
C LYS A 25 5.87 -1.11 11.81
N ALA A 26 4.65 -1.57 11.91
CA ALA A 26 3.55 -0.83 12.50
C ALA A 26 2.64 -1.78 13.25
N GLN A 27 1.92 -1.23 14.22
CA GLN A 27 0.81 -1.93 14.88
C GLN A 27 -0.46 -1.48 14.21
N GLY A 28 -1.35 -2.41 13.95
CA GLY A 28 -2.61 -2.09 13.29
C GLY A 28 -3.69 -3.09 13.61
N SER A 29 -4.72 -3.11 12.80
CA SER A 29 -5.82 -4.04 12.95
C SER A 29 -6.11 -4.74 11.62
N TYR A 30 -6.66 -5.93 11.74
CA TYR A 30 -7.04 -6.76 10.60
C TYR A 30 -8.47 -7.24 10.76
N GLY A 31 -9.21 -7.28 9.65
CA GLY A 31 -10.53 -7.85 9.60
C GLY A 31 -10.82 -8.41 8.22
N CYS A 32 -11.74 -9.36 8.16
CA CYS A 32 -12.21 -9.94 6.90
C CYS A 32 -13.73 -9.83 6.87
N LYS A 33 -14.27 -9.30 5.78
CA LYS A 33 -15.70 -9.14 5.62
C LYS A 33 -16.08 -9.29 4.15
N GLY A 34 -17.06 -10.16 3.86
CA GLY A 34 -17.54 -10.36 2.50
C GLY A 34 -16.46 -10.85 1.54
N GLY A 35 -15.52 -11.66 2.02
CA GLY A 35 -14.42 -12.17 1.21
C GLY A 35 -13.31 -11.17 0.98
N LYS A 36 -13.37 -9.99 1.60
CA LYS A 36 -12.35 -8.96 1.46
C LYS A 36 -11.58 -8.80 2.76
N HIS A 37 -10.28 -8.54 2.64
CA HIS A 37 -9.37 -8.34 3.76
C HIS A 37 -9.12 -6.85 3.94
N TYR A 38 -9.15 -6.39 5.19
CA TYR A 38 -8.93 -4.99 5.55
C TYR A 38 -7.81 -4.91 6.57
N ILE A 39 -6.78 -4.13 6.28
CA ILE A 39 -5.66 -3.89 7.18
C ILE A 39 -5.58 -2.38 7.41
N ARG A 40 -5.59 -1.96 8.68
CA ARG A 40 -5.54 -0.55 9.05
C ARG A 40 -4.33 -0.29 9.93
N TYR A 41 -3.59 0.75 9.62
CA TYR A 41 -2.44 1.14 10.43
C TYR A 41 -2.12 2.62 10.22
N MET A 42 -1.25 3.14 11.07
CA MET A 42 -0.74 4.50 10.95
C MET A 42 0.64 4.45 10.30
N ASP A 43 0.76 5.03 9.11
CA ASP A 43 2.03 5.08 8.40
C ASP A 43 2.87 6.24 8.96
N LYS A 44 4.06 5.94 9.44
CA LYS A 44 4.98 6.90 10.03
C LYS A 44 6.11 7.30 9.08
N HIS A 45 6.14 6.73 7.88
CA HIS A 45 7.25 6.90 6.94
C HIS A 45 6.98 7.90 5.84
N LEU A 46 5.72 8.29 5.64
CA LEU A 46 5.33 9.26 4.61
C LEU A 46 5.58 10.69 5.03
N SER A 47 5.67 10.95 6.34
CA SER A 47 5.97 12.26 6.86
C SER A 47 6.77 12.12 8.15
N PRO A 48 7.84 12.91 8.35
CA PRO A 48 8.62 12.85 9.59
C PRO A 48 7.89 13.45 10.80
N LYS A 49 6.82 14.20 10.57
CA LYS A 49 6.12 14.92 11.63
C LYS A 49 4.75 14.35 11.96
N GLU A 50 4.10 13.66 11.03
CA GLU A 50 2.76 13.17 11.22
C GLU A 50 2.60 11.74 10.75
N GLN A 51 1.71 11.02 11.44
CA GLN A 51 1.30 9.69 11.03
C GLN A 51 0.15 9.83 10.04
N VAL A 52 0.14 9.01 9.01
CA VAL A 52 -0.91 9.02 7.99
C VAL A 52 -1.77 7.76 8.16
N PRO A 53 -3.07 7.93 8.45
CA PRO A 53 -3.97 6.78 8.51
C PRO A 53 -4.00 6.07 7.15
N THR A 54 -3.77 4.77 7.17
CA THR A 54 -3.67 3.96 5.97
C THR A 54 -4.54 2.72 6.09
N VAL A 55 -5.30 2.43 5.04
CA VAL A 55 -6.11 1.22 4.93
C VAL A 55 -5.69 0.48 3.67
N ILE A 56 -5.40 -0.82 3.83
CA ILE A 56 -5.20 -1.72 2.70
C ILE A 56 -6.43 -2.60 2.60
N LYS A 57 -7.07 -2.59 1.44
CA LYS A 57 -8.24 -3.40 1.15
C LYS A 57 -7.88 -4.38 0.04
N LEU A 58 -7.99 -5.65 0.32
CA LEU A 58 -7.65 -6.70 -0.64
C LEU A 58 -8.89 -7.51 -1.01
N GLY A 59 -9.22 -7.52 -2.30
CA GLY A 59 -10.21 -8.41 -2.91
C GLY A 59 -9.54 -9.48 -3.74
N ASP A 60 -10.29 -10.16 -4.60
CA ASP A 60 -9.79 -11.28 -5.39
C ASP A 60 -8.64 -10.90 -6.33
N ARG A 61 -8.77 -9.79 -7.05
CA ARG A 61 -7.83 -9.40 -8.09
C ARG A 61 -7.40 -7.94 -7.96
N GLU A 62 -7.79 -7.30 -6.89
CA GLU A 62 -7.56 -5.88 -6.69
C GLU A 62 -7.12 -5.60 -5.27
N LEU A 63 -6.07 -4.81 -5.13
CA LEU A 63 -5.61 -4.27 -3.87
C LEU A 63 -5.76 -2.76 -3.94
N THR A 64 -6.34 -2.16 -2.91
CA THR A 64 -6.49 -0.71 -2.83
C THR A 64 -5.81 -0.22 -1.56
N ILE A 65 -4.99 0.82 -1.69
CA ILE A 65 -4.34 1.49 -0.56
C ILE A 65 -4.95 2.88 -0.45
N ILE A 66 -5.56 3.16 0.68
CA ILE A 66 -6.25 4.43 0.96
C ILE A 66 -5.50 5.15 2.07
N ARG A 67 -5.11 6.40 1.82
CA ARG A 67 -4.48 7.29 2.80
C ARG A 67 -5.33 8.53 2.95
N GLN A 68 -5.59 8.94 4.19
CA GLN A 68 -6.43 10.10 4.49
C GLN A 68 -5.80 10.90 5.62
N GLY A 69 -4.93 11.82 5.28
CA GLY A 69 -4.23 12.66 6.25
C GLY A 69 -3.42 13.72 5.53
N LEU A 70 -2.24 14.00 6.02
CA LEU A 70 -1.31 14.95 5.39
C LEU A 70 -1.04 14.54 3.95
N VAL A 71 -0.95 13.24 3.70
CA VAL A 71 -0.95 12.66 2.36
C VAL A 71 -2.29 11.97 2.17
N SER A 72 -2.96 12.28 1.06
CA SER A 72 -4.25 11.66 0.72
C SER A 72 -4.18 11.04 -0.67
N SER A 73 -4.58 9.78 -0.76
CA SER A 73 -4.63 9.08 -2.04
C SER A 73 -5.51 7.84 -1.95
N ARG A 74 -5.96 7.38 -3.10
CA ARG A 74 -6.61 6.09 -3.25
C ARG A 74 -5.97 5.40 -4.45
N GLN A 75 -5.08 4.47 -4.19
CA GLN A 75 -4.34 3.76 -5.22
C GLN A 75 -4.86 2.34 -5.34
N SER A 76 -5.35 1.97 -6.52
CA SER A 76 -5.81 0.62 -6.81
C SER A 76 -4.80 -0.08 -7.70
N PHE A 77 -4.57 -1.37 -7.40
CA PHE A 77 -3.64 -2.22 -8.12
C PHE A 77 -4.42 -3.43 -8.61
N ILE A 78 -4.52 -3.56 -9.93
CA ILE A 78 -5.24 -4.66 -10.58
C ILE A 78 -4.22 -5.50 -11.33
N LEU A 79 -4.17 -6.79 -11.03
CA LEU A 79 -3.17 -7.70 -11.61
C LEU A 79 -3.15 -7.59 -13.13
N GLN A 80 -1.95 -7.34 -13.69
CA GLN A 80 -1.68 -7.13 -15.11
C GLN A 80 -2.46 -5.96 -15.71
N GLY A 81 -2.87 -5.00 -14.88
CA GLY A 81 -3.60 -3.82 -15.31
C GLY A 81 -2.85 -2.53 -15.03
N GLU A 82 -3.35 -1.47 -15.64
CA GLU A 82 -2.90 -0.11 -15.41
C GLU A 82 -3.99 0.65 -14.68
N THR A 83 -3.60 1.38 -13.65
CA THR A 83 -4.51 2.20 -12.87
C THR A 83 -3.90 3.57 -12.63
N ARG A 84 -4.75 4.57 -12.33
CA ARG A 84 -4.33 5.94 -12.10
C ARG A 84 -4.90 6.44 -10.79
N ALA A 85 -4.16 7.33 -10.12
CA ALA A 85 -4.59 7.92 -8.87
C ALA A 85 -4.00 9.32 -8.72
N ASP A 86 -4.73 10.18 -8.01
CA ASP A 86 -4.21 11.46 -7.58
C ASP A 86 -3.55 11.29 -6.21
N TYR A 87 -2.36 11.81 -6.07
CA TYR A 87 -1.58 11.76 -4.85
C TYR A 87 -1.44 13.19 -4.32
N HIS A 88 -2.17 13.48 -3.26
CA HIS A 88 -2.25 14.83 -2.67
C HIS A 88 -1.27 14.97 -1.51
N THR A 89 -0.42 15.97 -1.60
CA THR A 89 0.55 16.30 -0.55
C THR A 89 0.43 17.79 -0.19
N PRO A 90 1.04 18.24 0.93
CA PRO A 90 1.09 19.67 1.23
C PRO A 90 1.79 20.51 0.16
N TYR A 91 2.58 19.88 -0.70
CA TYR A 91 3.35 20.57 -1.76
C TYR A 91 2.66 20.52 -3.12
N GLY A 92 1.52 19.88 -3.22
CA GLY A 92 0.74 19.80 -4.44
C GLY A 92 0.23 18.40 -4.72
N THR A 93 -0.42 18.25 -5.87
CA THR A 93 -1.03 17.00 -6.31
C THR A 93 -0.28 16.45 -7.51
N MET A 94 0.02 15.16 -7.47
CA MET A 94 0.61 14.44 -8.60
C MET A 94 -0.36 13.39 -9.09
N GLU A 95 -0.38 13.16 -10.40
CA GLU A 95 -1.05 11.98 -10.93
C GLU A 95 -0.05 10.83 -10.96
N LEU A 96 -0.46 9.69 -10.41
CA LEU A 96 0.33 8.46 -10.40
C LEU A 96 -0.30 7.46 -11.37
N VAL A 97 0.54 6.79 -12.14
CA VAL A 97 0.13 5.70 -13.01
C VAL A 97 0.82 4.44 -12.52
N MET A 98 0.03 3.42 -12.18
CA MET A 98 0.54 2.15 -11.67
C MET A 98 0.32 1.04 -12.69
N HIS A 99 1.35 0.22 -12.91
CA HIS A 99 1.27 -1.01 -13.68
C HIS A 99 1.57 -2.16 -12.72
N THR A 100 0.59 -3.01 -12.47
CA THR A 100 0.73 -4.09 -11.50
C THR A 100 1.19 -5.37 -12.21
N HIS A 101 2.35 -5.85 -11.80
CA HIS A 101 2.99 -7.03 -12.41
C HIS A 101 2.68 -8.31 -11.64
N GLU A 102 2.68 -8.24 -10.31
CA GLU A 102 2.41 -9.38 -9.45
C GLU A 102 1.53 -8.95 -8.29
N LEU A 103 0.56 -9.77 -7.96
CA LEU A 103 -0.29 -9.58 -6.81
C LEU A 103 -0.71 -10.96 -6.31
N SER A 104 -0.28 -11.31 -5.12
CA SER A 104 -0.66 -12.57 -4.49
C SER A 104 -0.80 -12.38 -2.99
N SER A 105 -1.51 -13.29 -2.35
CA SER A 105 -1.71 -13.22 -0.91
C SER A 105 -1.95 -14.61 -0.34
N GLU A 106 -1.59 -14.75 0.93
CA GLU A 106 -1.88 -15.95 1.72
C GLU A 106 -2.35 -15.50 3.08
N PHE A 107 -3.46 -16.07 3.56
CA PHE A 107 -3.98 -15.79 4.88
C PHE A 107 -4.21 -17.09 5.63
N GLN A 108 -3.69 -17.14 6.84
CA GLN A 108 -3.86 -18.24 7.77
C GLN A 108 -4.54 -17.68 9.02
N GLU A 109 -4.87 -18.55 9.96
CA GLU A 109 -5.62 -18.17 11.16
C GLU A 109 -4.95 -17.04 11.96
N SER A 110 -3.62 -17.06 12.08
CA SER A 110 -2.89 -16.12 12.93
C SER A 110 -1.96 -15.19 12.17
N GLN A 111 -1.85 -15.34 10.86
CA GLN A 111 -0.95 -14.49 10.06
C GLN A 111 -1.37 -14.48 8.61
N GLY A 112 -0.90 -13.47 7.88
CA GLY A 112 -1.13 -13.37 6.46
C GLY A 112 -0.01 -12.61 5.79
N SER A 113 0.05 -12.70 4.47
CA SER A 113 1.00 -11.95 3.68
C SER A 113 0.38 -11.48 2.38
N ILE A 114 0.84 -10.34 1.89
CA ILE A 114 0.47 -9.78 0.61
C ILE A 114 1.75 -9.47 -0.15
N HIS A 115 1.82 -9.93 -1.38
CA HIS A 115 2.95 -9.66 -2.26
C HIS A 115 2.46 -8.84 -3.44
N LEU A 116 3.08 -7.68 -3.64
CA LEU A 116 2.70 -6.73 -4.71
C LEU A 116 3.97 -6.25 -5.40
N VAL A 117 3.99 -6.39 -6.73
CA VAL A 117 5.05 -5.82 -7.56
C VAL A 117 4.41 -4.94 -8.62
N TYR A 118 4.86 -3.71 -8.70
CA TYR A 118 4.32 -2.75 -9.65
C TYR A 118 5.36 -1.75 -10.09
N SER A 119 5.10 -1.15 -11.24
CA SER A 119 5.85 0.01 -11.75
C SER A 119 5.03 1.27 -11.52
N LEU A 120 5.70 2.36 -11.22
CA LEU A 120 5.06 3.62 -10.89
C LEU A 120 5.62 4.74 -11.76
N GLU A 121 4.73 5.52 -12.37
CA GLU A 121 5.07 6.73 -13.08
C GLU A 121 4.35 7.91 -12.40
N ALA A 122 5.07 9.01 -12.23
CA ALA A 122 4.49 10.24 -11.69
C ALA A 122 4.49 11.31 -12.77
N ASN A 123 3.34 11.92 -12.96
CA ASN A 123 3.15 13.00 -13.93
C ASN A 123 2.89 14.34 -13.23
#